data_1982c837288626b60887781b618a1696
#
_entry.id   1982c837288626b60887781b618a1696
#
_cell.length_a   1.000
_cell.length_b   1.000
_cell.length_c   1.000
_cell.angle_alpha   90.00
_cell.angle_beta   90.00
_cell.angle_gamma   90.00
#
_symmetry.space_group_name_H-M   'P 1'
#
loop_
_entity.id
_entity.type
_entity.pdbx_description
1 polymer ?
#
loop_
_entity_poly.entity_id
_entity_poly.type
_entity_poly.pdbx_seq_one_letter_code
_entity_poly.pdbx_strand_id
1 'polypeptide(L)' 'MLVDELRELTNNSKQYQEEYEGIVKKLREVALCGLNEMKVMDMSKQVRSRLEDEGLTITHKCDLEYGPISYDLIQW' A
#
# COMPACT_ATOMS: atom_id res chain seq x y z
N MET A 1 20.16 7.08 14.79
CA MET A 1 19.79 5.81 15.43
C MET A 1 19.73 4.67 14.42
N LEU A 2 19.97 3.45 14.85
CA LEU A 2 19.94 2.28 13.96
C LEU A 2 18.57 2.10 13.25
N VAL A 3 17.47 2.41 13.94
CA VAL A 3 16.13 2.33 13.37
C VAL A 3 15.99 3.22 12.14
N ASP A 4 16.54 4.43 12.20
CA ASP A 4 16.47 5.38 11.09
C ASP A 4 17.31 4.89 9.90
N GLU A 5 18.48 4.33 10.16
CA GLU A 5 19.32 3.73 9.13
C GLU A 5 18.63 2.56 8.45
N LEU A 6 18.00 1.68 9.23
CA LEU A 6 17.29 0.52 8.71
C LEU A 6 16.09 0.92 7.86
N ARG A 7 15.36 1.95 8.29
CA ARG A 7 14.24 2.48 7.52
C ARG A 7 14.71 3.07 6.19
N GLU A 8 15.80 3.82 6.22
CA GLU A 8 16.36 4.41 5.01
C GLU A 8 16.81 3.33 4.02
N LEU A 9 17.49 2.29 4.50
CA LEU A 9 17.91 1.16 3.68
C LEU A 9 16.71 0.41 3.10
N THR A 10 15.67 0.21 3.89
CA THR A 10 14.44 -0.43 3.44
C THR A 10 13.76 0.41 2.35
N ASN A 11 13.65 1.72 2.56
CA ASN A 11 13.01 2.63 1.61
C ASN A 11 13.78 2.72 0.28
N ASN A 12 15.09 2.47 0.32
CA ASN A 12 15.94 2.50 -0.87
C ASN A 12 16.09 1.14 -1.54
N SER A 13 15.48 0.09 -0.98
CA SER A 13 15.57 -1.23 -1.59
C SER A 13 14.78 -1.24 -2.91
N LYS A 14 15.34 -1.93 -3.90
CA LYS A 14 14.74 -2.05 -5.23
C LYS A 14 13.35 -2.70 -5.16
N GLN A 15 13.22 -3.76 -4.36
CA GLN A 15 11.96 -4.48 -4.18
C GLN A 15 10.86 -3.57 -3.60
N TYR A 16 11.21 -2.77 -2.60
CA TYR A 16 10.29 -1.82 -2.00
C TYR A 16 9.82 -0.79 -3.01
N GLN A 17 10.74 -0.21 -3.79
CA GLN A 17 10.41 0.81 -4.79
C GLN A 17 9.53 0.25 -5.89
N GLU A 18 9.80 -0.96 -6.36
CA GLU A 18 8.99 -1.62 -7.39
C GLU A 18 7.56 -1.86 -6.90
N GLU A 19 7.41 -2.33 -5.68
CA GLU A 19 6.09 -2.53 -5.06
C GLU A 19 5.33 -1.21 -4.93
N TYR A 20 5.99 -0.19 -4.41
CA TYR A 20 5.40 1.13 -4.24
C TYR A 20 4.97 1.74 -5.58
N GLU A 21 5.85 1.74 -6.57
CA GLU A 21 5.57 2.29 -7.89
C GLU A 21 4.43 1.53 -8.59
N GLY A 22 4.39 0.21 -8.45
CA GLY A 22 3.32 -0.61 -8.99
C GLY A 22 1.97 -0.27 -8.39
N ILE A 23 1.90 -0.05 -7.09
CA ILE A 23 0.67 0.34 -6.40
C ILE A 23 0.24 1.74 -6.82
N VAL A 24 1.16 2.70 -6.87
CA VAL A 24 0.87 4.07 -7.29
C VAL A 24 0.34 4.10 -8.73
N LYS A 25 0.91 3.31 -9.61
CA LYS A 25 0.44 3.21 -10.99
C LYS A 25 -1.00 2.73 -11.04
N LYS A 26 -1.34 1.68 -10.29
CA LYS A 26 -2.70 1.17 -10.21
C LYS A 26 -3.66 2.18 -9.61
N LEU A 27 -3.25 2.90 -8.58
CA LEU A 27 -4.05 3.96 -7.97
C LEU A 27 -4.41 5.04 -8.99
N ARG A 28 -3.46 5.45 -9.82
CA ARG A 28 -3.70 6.43 -10.87
C ARG A 28 -4.69 5.91 -11.92
N GLU A 29 -4.55 4.66 -12.32
CA GLU A 29 -5.48 4.03 -13.27
C GLU A 29 -6.89 3.97 -12.71
N VAL A 30 -7.04 3.57 -11.46
CA VAL A 30 -8.34 3.50 -10.77
C VAL A 30 -8.96 4.89 -10.64
N ALA A 31 -8.18 5.89 -10.29
CA ALA A 31 -8.65 7.27 -10.20
C ALA A 31 -9.12 7.80 -11.55
N LEU A 32 -8.43 7.46 -12.64
CA LEU A 32 -8.84 7.83 -13.99
C LEU A 32 -10.16 7.19 -14.39
N CYS A 33 -10.50 6.04 -13.81
CA CYS A 33 -11.80 5.39 -14.01
C CYS A 33 -12.92 6.01 -13.18
N GLY A 34 -12.63 7.04 -12.37
CA GLY A 34 -13.61 7.73 -11.55
C GLY A 34 -13.86 7.10 -10.19
N LEU A 35 -13.02 6.15 -9.78
CA LEU A 35 -13.10 5.52 -8.48
C LEU A 35 -12.19 6.22 -7.47
N ASN A 36 -12.51 6.09 -6.19
CA ASN A 36 -11.75 6.70 -5.11
C ASN A 36 -11.28 5.69 -4.07
N GLU A 37 -11.27 4.42 -4.42
CA GLU A 37 -10.78 3.35 -3.54
C GLU A 37 -10.20 2.21 -4.35
N MET A 38 -9.29 1.47 -3.75
CA MET A 38 -8.66 0.31 -4.36
C MET A 38 -8.32 -0.72 -3.29
N LYS A 39 -8.48 -2.00 -3.61
CA LYS A 39 -8.11 -3.12 -2.74
C LYS A 39 -6.73 -3.63 -3.14
N VAL A 40 -5.86 -3.86 -2.15
CA VAL A 40 -4.53 -4.41 -2.36
C VAL A 40 -4.34 -5.61 -1.44
N MET A 41 -3.86 -6.72 -1.99
CA MET A 41 -3.49 -7.90 -1.22
C MET A 41 -1.98 -7.94 -1.01
N ASP A 42 -1.55 -8.47 0.13
CA ASP A 42 -0.14 -8.71 0.45
C ASP A 42 0.75 -7.46 0.38
N MET A 43 0.19 -6.30 0.73
CA MET A 43 0.97 -5.08 0.79
C MET A 43 1.92 -5.08 1.98
N SER A 44 3.19 -4.75 1.76
CA SER A 44 4.17 -4.65 2.84
C SER A 44 3.87 -3.48 3.77
N LYS A 45 4.27 -3.60 5.03
CA LYS A 45 4.05 -2.54 6.04
C LYS A 45 4.76 -1.24 5.67
N GLN A 46 5.94 -1.33 5.06
CA GLN A 46 6.73 -0.18 4.66
C GLN A 46 6.00 0.64 3.59
N VAL A 47 5.47 -0.04 2.57
CA VAL A 47 4.68 0.61 1.51
C VAL A 47 3.42 1.23 2.08
N ARG A 48 2.73 0.53 2.97
CA ARG A 48 1.52 1.03 3.63
C ARG A 48 1.81 2.30 4.42
N SER A 49 2.86 2.31 5.25
CA SER A 49 3.25 3.49 6.01
C SER A 49 3.55 4.68 5.10
N ARG A 50 4.24 4.44 4.00
CA ARG A 50 4.57 5.51 3.06
C ARG A 50 3.32 6.09 2.39
N LEU A 51 2.39 5.23 1.99
CA LEU A 51 1.14 5.68 1.39
C LEU A 51 0.28 6.47 2.38
N GLU A 52 0.24 6.05 3.65
CA GLU A 52 -0.45 6.79 4.70
C GLU A 52 0.18 8.16 4.94
N ASP A 53 1.50 8.24 4.93
CA ASP A 53 2.24 9.50 5.07
C ASP A 53 1.95 10.46 3.90
N GLU A 54 1.59 9.94 2.74
CA GLU A 54 1.23 10.73 1.57
C GLU A 54 -0.25 11.17 1.57
N GLY A 55 -0.99 10.86 2.63
CA GLY A 55 -2.36 11.32 2.82
C GLY A 55 -3.44 10.33 2.43
N LEU A 56 -3.07 9.10 2.09
CA LEU A 56 -4.04 8.06 1.78
C LEU A 56 -4.56 7.40 3.05
N THR A 57 -5.83 7.01 3.04
CA THR A 57 -6.44 6.25 4.14
C THR A 57 -6.38 4.77 3.81
N ILE A 58 -5.73 3.99 4.66
CA ILE A 58 -5.61 2.54 4.47
C ILE A 58 -6.27 1.81 5.63
N THR A 59 -7.23 0.95 5.31
CA THR A 59 -7.97 0.15 6.29
C THR A 59 -7.75 -1.33 5.99
N HIS A 60 -7.30 -2.08 7.00
CA HIS A 60 -7.18 -3.53 6.86
C HIS A 60 -8.54 -4.18 7.06
N LYS A 61 -8.97 -4.98 6.10
CA LYS A 61 -10.24 -5.70 6.15
C LYS A 61 -10.05 -7.18 5.92
N CYS A 62 -10.90 -7.98 6.56
CA CYS A 62 -10.96 -9.43 6.36
C CYS A 62 -12.34 -9.79 5.85
N ASP A 63 -12.39 -10.59 4.80
CA ASP A 63 -13.64 -11.14 4.28
C ASP A 63 -13.69 -12.62 4.62
N LEU A 64 -14.69 -13.04 5.38
CA LEU A 64 -14.88 -14.41 5.81
C LEU A 64 -15.93 -15.17 4.97
N GLU A 65 -16.60 -14.47 4.07
CA GLU A 65 -17.69 -15.05 3.27
C GLU A 65 -17.17 -16.08 2.26
N TYR A 66 -15.98 -15.85 1.71
CA TYR A 66 -15.34 -16.75 0.74
C TYR A 66 -14.07 -17.40 1.28
N GLY A 67 -13.91 -17.45 2.61
CA GLY A 67 -12.72 -17.96 3.28
C GLY A 67 -11.90 -16.81 3.89
N PRO A 68 -10.79 -17.12 4.59
CA PRO A 68 -9.98 -16.10 5.27
C PRO A 68 -9.16 -15.29 4.27
N ILE A 69 -9.81 -14.33 3.60
CA ILE A 69 -9.15 -13.39 2.69
C ILE A 69 -8.98 -12.07 3.42
N SER A 70 -7.75 -11.61 3.52
CA SER A 70 -7.46 -10.28 4.06
C SER A 70 -6.92 -9.38 2.95
N TYR A 71 -7.30 -8.11 3.00
CA TYR A 71 -6.84 -7.11 2.05
C TYR A 71 -6.77 -5.74 2.71
N ASP A 72 -6.00 -4.84 2.12
CA ASP A 72 -5.94 -3.45 2.54
C ASP A 72 -6.76 -2.60 1.57
N LEU A 73 -7.70 -1.83 2.11
CA LEU A 73 -8.52 -0.91 1.33
C LEU A 73 -7.87 0.48 1.37
N ILE A 74 -7.46 0.97 0.23
CA ILE A 74 -6.87 2.29 0.08
C ILE A 74 -7.95 3.24 -0.43
N GLN A 75 -8.14 4.37 0.26
CA GLN A 75 -9.14 5.37 -0.09
C GLN A 75 -8.49 6.76 -0.19
N TRP A 76 -9.01 7.57 -1.07
CA TRP A 76 -8.56 8.96 -1.25
C TRP A 76 -9.67 9.93 -1.58
#